data_a297057297e174d7426285bae49ff95e
#
_entry.id   a297057297e174d7426285bae49ff95e
#
_cell.length_a   1.000
_cell.length_b   1.000
_cell.length_c   1.000
_cell.angle_alpha   90.00
_cell.angle_beta   90.00
_cell.angle_gamma   90.00
#
_symmetry.space_group_name_H-M   'P 1'
#
loop_
_entity.id
_entity.type
_entity.pdbx_description
1 polymer ?
#
loop_
_entity_poly.entity_id
_entity_poly.type
_entity_poly.pdbx_seq_one_letter_code
_entity_poly.pdbx_strand_id
1 'polypeptide(L)'
;MRTSVVFRVLGVLLMVFSATMLVPVLVSFLYQDGASDAFLIAFAITFCTGLACWLPTRKSPAELGIRDGFIITVLFWTVLGFYGALPLMLEERSHLGFTDAVFESLSGLTTTGATVIQGLDELPKSVLFYRQQLQWLGGMGIIVLALAVLPMLGVGGMQLFRAETSGPIKDSKITPRIAETAKALWYLYLGLTVACALAYWLAGMDLFDAIAHSFSTVSIGGFSTHDASIGYFDNPAIELIAICFIAISGISFTLHWYDPFKLDRFGCEYFLAVDEEATNEAQGKQPVSSLKTIDAVTMEKDP
;
A
#
# COMPACT_ATOMS: atom_id res chain seq x y z
N MET A 1 28.41 2.92 -1.76
CA MET A 1 27.14 3.32 -1.11
C MET A 1 27.07 4.85 -1.14
N ARG A 2 26.10 5.40 -1.87
CA ARG A 2 25.95 6.87 -1.98
C ARG A 2 24.94 7.34 -0.95
N THR A 3 25.35 7.47 0.28
CA THR A 3 24.49 7.88 1.42
C THR A 3 23.70 9.16 1.14
N SER A 4 24.30 10.13 0.44
CA SER A 4 23.63 11.39 0.09
C SER A 4 22.34 11.19 -0.74
N VAL A 5 22.32 10.22 -1.66
CA VAL A 5 21.14 9.95 -2.48
C VAL A 5 20.06 9.27 -1.67
N VAL A 6 20.43 8.35 -0.78
CA VAL A 6 19.51 7.68 0.14
C VAL A 6 18.82 8.71 1.04
N PHE A 7 19.59 9.62 1.68
CA PHE A 7 19.02 10.69 2.51
C PHE A 7 18.14 11.66 1.73
N ARG A 8 18.50 11.97 0.48
CA ARG A 8 17.67 12.82 -0.39
C ARG A 8 16.31 12.20 -0.66
N VAL A 9 16.28 10.92 -1.04
CA VAL A 9 15.04 10.20 -1.33
C VAL A 9 14.20 10.07 -0.06
N LEU A 10 14.82 9.65 1.05
CA LEU A 10 14.15 9.51 2.33
C LEU A 10 13.56 10.85 2.81
N GLY A 11 14.29 11.95 2.64
CA GLY A 11 13.81 13.29 2.97
C GLY A 11 12.54 13.68 2.19
N VAL A 12 12.50 13.39 0.88
CA VAL A 12 11.30 13.62 0.05
C VAL A 12 10.15 12.74 0.51
N LEU A 13 10.40 11.47 0.77
CA LEU A 13 9.38 10.52 1.23
C LEU A 13 8.78 10.94 2.57
N LEU A 14 9.59 11.40 3.52
CA LEU A 14 9.12 11.92 4.79
C LEU A 14 8.27 13.19 4.62
N MET A 15 8.66 14.12 3.74
CA MET A 15 7.87 15.33 3.46
C MET A 15 6.52 14.97 2.82
N VAL A 16 6.49 14.03 1.87
CA VAL A 16 5.23 13.57 1.26
C VAL A 16 4.36 12.84 2.29
N PHE A 17 4.96 11.96 3.08
CA PHE A 17 4.25 11.24 4.15
C PHE A 17 3.69 12.19 5.21
N SER A 18 4.44 13.22 5.60
CA SER A 18 3.93 14.20 6.56
C SER A 18 2.68 14.91 6.05
N ALA A 19 2.60 15.24 4.75
CA ALA A 19 1.43 15.88 4.18
C ALA A 19 0.16 15.02 4.32
N THR A 20 0.28 13.70 4.35
CA THR A 20 -0.87 12.80 4.56
C THR A 20 -1.45 12.91 5.98
N MET A 21 -0.65 13.32 6.97
CA MET A 21 -1.12 13.56 8.36
C MET A 21 -2.08 14.76 8.47
N LEU A 22 -2.14 15.63 7.45
CA LEU A 22 -3.08 16.75 7.42
C LEU A 22 -4.53 16.29 7.15
N VAL A 23 -4.72 15.11 6.56
CA VAL A 23 -6.08 14.57 6.32
C VAL A 23 -6.78 14.22 7.65
N PRO A 24 -6.17 13.47 8.60
CA PRO A 24 -6.74 13.30 9.94
C PRO A 24 -6.99 14.61 10.69
N VAL A 25 -6.18 15.67 10.46
CA VAL A 25 -6.47 17.02 11.03
C VAL A 25 -7.82 17.53 10.54
N LEU A 26 -8.11 17.40 9.23
CA LEU A 26 -9.41 17.79 8.68
C LEU A 26 -10.56 16.95 9.29
N VAL A 27 -10.34 15.63 9.47
CA VAL A 27 -11.30 14.75 10.14
C VAL A 27 -11.54 15.22 11.58
N SER A 28 -10.48 15.57 12.31
CA SER A 28 -10.59 16.07 13.69
C SER A 28 -11.40 17.35 13.76
N PHE A 29 -11.22 18.27 12.81
CA PHE A 29 -12.05 19.48 12.74
C PHE A 29 -13.50 19.20 12.40
N LEU A 30 -13.79 18.25 11.51
CA LEU A 30 -15.15 17.89 11.12
C LEU A 30 -15.93 17.25 12.29
N TYR A 31 -15.28 16.39 13.06
CA TYR A 31 -15.90 15.66 14.16
C TYR A 31 -15.66 16.32 15.54
N GLN A 32 -14.88 17.40 15.59
CA GLN A 32 -14.55 18.15 16.81
C GLN A 32 -14.01 17.24 17.94
N ASP A 33 -13.23 16.25 17.57
CA ASP A 33 -12.73 15.23 18.50
C ASP A 33 -11.47 15.66 19.29
N GLY A 34 -10.88 16.82 18.97
CA GLY A 34 -9.78 17.43 19.72
C GLY A 34 -8.39 16.84 19.49
N ALA A 35 -8.21 15.87 18.58
CA ALA A 35 -6.94 15.23 18.31
C ALA A 35 -6.06 15.99 17.29
N SER A 36 -6.53 17.14 16.76
CA SER A 36 -5.82 17.92 15.73
C SER A 36 -4.39 18.28 16.08
N ASP A 37 -4.12 18.60 17.35
CA ASP A 37 -2.81 19.06 17.81
C ASP A 37 -1.76 17.95 17.70
N ALA A 38 -2.13 16.70 18.05
CA ALA A 38 -1.25 15.55 17.92
C ALA A 38 -0.79 15.35 16.46
N PHE A 39 -1.72 15.44 15.52
CA PHE A 39 -1.41 15.31 14.09
C PHE A 39 -0.60 16.48 13.54
N LEU A 40 -0.87 17.73 13.97
CA LEU A 40 -0.11 18.90 13.55
C LEU A 40 1.33 18.87 14.06
N ILE A 41 1.54 18.46 15.32
CA ILE A 41 2.87 18.30 15.89
C ILE A 41 3.64 17.20 15.16
N ALA A 42 3.00 16.04 14.93
CA ALA A 42 3.59 14.95 14.18
C ALA A 42 3.94 15.35 12.74
N PHE A 43 3.05 16.08 12.06
CA PHE A 43 3.31 16.69 10.76
C PHE A 43 4.57 17.56 10.79
N ALA A 44 4.65 18.52 11.73
CA ALA A 44 5.76 19.43 11.82
C ALA A 44 7.10 18.71 12.07
N ILE A 45 7.14 17.76 12.99
CA ILE A 45 8.34 16.96 13.29
C ILE A 45 8.78 16.18 12.05
N THR A 46 7.85 15.47 11.40
CA THR A 46 8.14 14.63 10.23
C THR A 46 8.59 15.47 9.05
N PHE A 47 7.91 16.59 8.78
CA PHE A 47 8.27 17.53 7.71
C PHE A 47 9.64 18.16 7.92
N CYS A 48 9.91 18.69 9.12
CA CYS A 48 11.20 19.30 9.44
C CYS A 48 12.34 18.31 9.33
N THR A 49 12.15 17.07 9.78
CA THR A 49 13.16 16.01 9.61
C THR A 49 13.38 15.67 8.15
N GLY A 50 12.31 15.53 7.36
CA GLY A 50 12.39 15.31 5.92
C GLY A 50 13.16 16.44 5.21
N LEU A 51 12.87 17.68 5.58
CA LEU A 51 13.55 18.87 5.05
C LEU A 51 15.03 18.89 5.44
N ALA A 52 15.36 18.57 6.70
CA ALA A 52 16.73 18.49 7.19
C ALA A 52 17.55 17.42 6.47
N CYS A 53 16.95 16.30 6.11
CA CYS A 53 17.58 15.26 5.28
C CYS A 53 17.76 15.71 3.81
N TRP A 54 16.79 16.40 3.25
CA TRP A 54 16.78 16.80 1.85
C TRP A 54 17.68 17.98 1.55
N LEU A 55 17.68 19.03 2.38
CA LEU A 55 18.40 20.30 2.13
C LEU A 55 19.90 20.12 1.82
N PRO A 56 20.69 19.37 2.62
CA PRO A 56 22.12 19.20 2.37
C PRO A 56 22.39 18.31 1.14
N THR A 57 21.44 17.45 0.78
CA THR A 57 21.62 16.41 -0.26
C THR A 57 20.99 16.79 -1.61
N ARG A 58 20.27 17.91 -1.71
CA ARG A 58 19.50 18.34 -2.91
C ARG A 58 20.34 18.46 -4.20
N LYS A 59 21.65 18.75 -4.08
CA LYS A 59 22.57 18.92 -5.20
C LYS A 59 23.35 17.65 -5.54
N SER A 60 23.16 16.57 -4.81
CA SER A 60 23.89 15.31 -5.09
C SER A 60 23.44 14.70 -6.41
N PRO A 61 24.35 14.11 -7.21
CA PRO A 61 24.01 13.43 -8.46
C PRO A 61 23.04 12.26 -8.18
N ALA A 62 22.05 12.11 -9.06
CA ALA A 62 20.89 11.22 -8.86
C ALA A 62 21.09 9.78 -9.39
N GLU A 63 22.31 9.31 -9.55
CA GLU A 63 22.56 7.93 -9.99
C GLU A 63 22.44 6.96 -8.82
N LEU A 64 21.44 6.08 -8.86
CA LEU A 64 21.22 5.01 -7.89
C LEU A 64 21.77 3.68 -8.40
N GLY A 65 22.50 2.99 -7.51
CA GLY A 65 22.84 1.59 -7.70
C GLY A 65 21.75 0.65 -7.15
N ILE A 66 21.81 -0.62 -7.55
CA ILE A 66 20.88 -1.67 -7.10
C ILE A 66 20.85 -1.76 -5.56
N ARG A 67 22.01 -1.70 -4.91
CA ARG A 67 22.14 -1.72 -3.44
C ARG A 67 21.42 -0.55 -2.76
N ASP A 68 21.53 0.64 -3.37
CA ASP A 68 20.91 1.84 -2.81
C ASP A 68 19.38 1.74 -2.88
N GLY A 69 18.84 1.10 -3.94
CA GLY A 69 17.41 0.81 -4.07
C GLY A 69 16.87 -0.07 -2.93
N PHE A 70 17.52 -1.19 -2.64
CA PHE A 70 17.10 -2.07 -1.53
C PHE A 70 17.16 -1.37 -0.18
N ILE A 71 18.20 -0.57 0.07
CA ILE A 71 18.32 0.21 1.31
C ILE A 71 17.17 1.22 1.43
N ILE A 72 16.84 1.93 0.34
CA ILE A 72 15.74 2.88 0.33
C ILE A 72 14.42 2.18 0.65
N THR A 73 14.16 1.01 0.07
CA THR A 73 12.94 0.24 0.35
C THR A 73 12.85 -0.15 1.83
N VAL A 74 13.92 -0.69 2.41
CA VAL A 74 13.94 -1.03 3.84
C VAL A 74 13.74 0.20 4.71
N LEU A 75 14.42 1.31 4.40
CA LEU A 75 14.28 2.56 5.13
C LEU A 75 12.91 3.20 4.93
N PHE A 76 12.29 3.05 3.77
CA PHE A 76 10.92 3.49 3.53
C PHE A 76 9.98 2.87 4.57
N TRP A 77 9.92 1.55 4.67
CA TRP A 77 9.03 0.87 5.59
C TRP A 77 9.38 1.14 7.07
N THR A 78 10.65 1.07 7.42
CA THR A 78 11.06 1.24 8.83
C THR A 78 10.92 2.68 9.29
N VAL A 79 11.45 3.64 8.55
CA VAL A 79 11.44 5.05 8.96
C VAL A 79 10.03 5.64 8.92
N LEU A 80 9.25 5.35 7.86
CA LEU A 80 7.86 5.80 7.82
C LEU A 80 7.03 5.17 8.94
N GLY A 81 7.28 3.90 9.29
CA GLY A 81 6.64 3.26 10.43
C GLY A 81 6.92 3.96 11.76
N PHE A 82 8.18 4.35 11.99
CA PHE A 82 8.54 5.12 13.20
C PHE A 82 7.90 6.51 13.23
N TYR A 83 7.91 7.24 12.12
CA TYR A 83 7.28 8.57 12.05
C TYR A 83 5.75 8.47 12.06
N GLY A 84 5.19 7.41 11.49
CA GLY A 84 3.75 7.12 11.55
C GLY A 84 3.24 6.79 12.96
N ALA A 85 4.11 6.41 13.88
CA ALA A 85 3.77 6.20 15.28
C ALA A 85 3.56 7.52 16.05
N LEU A 86 4.14 8.64 15.57
CA LEU A 86 4.11 9.92 16.30
C LEU A 86 2.70 10.41 16.63
N PRO A 87 1.72 10.46 15.70
CA PRO A 87 0.37 10.89 16.04
C PRO A 87 -0.28 10.00 17.11
N LEU A 88 -0.04 8.68 17.03
CA LEU A 88 -0.59 7.70 17.97
C LEU A 88 0.01 7.84 19.38
N MET A 89 1.27 8.25 19.49
CA MET A 89 1.94 8.52 20.77
C MET A 89 1.54 9.85 21.39
N LEU A 90 1.24 10.85 20.54
CA LEU A 90 0.94 12.21 20.99
C LEU A 90 -0.53 12.38 21.36
N GLU A 91 -1.40 11.50 20.89
CA GLU A 91 -2.81 11.51 21.24
C GLU A 91 -3.04 10.85 22.61
N GLU A 92 -3.53 11.64 23.56
CA GLU A 92 -3.63 11.23 24.96
C GLU A 92 -4.63 10.08 25.21
N ARG A 93 -5.74 10.02 24.44
CA ARG A 93 -6.79 8.99 24.61
C ARG A 93 -6.40 7.62 24.07
N SER A 94 -5.42 7.55 23.17
CA SER A 94 -4.90 6.28 22.68
C SER A 94 -4.07 5.54 23.73
N HIS A 95 -3.51 6.26 24.72
CA HIS A 95 -2.66 5.73 25.81
C HIS A 95 -1.52 4.81 25.33
N LEU A 96 -1.06 4.95 24.08
CA LEU A 96 -0.04 4.08 23.51
C LEU A 96 1.38 4.48 23.93
N GLY A 97 2.09 3.52 24.51
CA GLY A 97 3.53 3.63 24.69
C GLY A 97 4.28 3.60 23.36
N PHE A 98 5.56 3.94 23.38
CA PHE A 98 6.40 3.95 22.17
C PHE A 98 6.35 2.62 21.40
N THR A 99 6.50 1.50 22.08
CA THR A 99 6.53 0.16 21.44
C THR A 99 5.20 -0.16 20.75
N ASP A 100 4.09 0.11 21.44
CA ASP A 100 2.74 -0.18 20.96
C ASP A 100 2.37 0.72 19.77
N ALA A 101 2.70 2.02 19.85
CA ALA A 101 2.49 2.96 18.76
C ALA A 101 3.30 2.60 17.52
N VAL A 102 4.56 2.18 17.67
CA VAL A 102 5.41 1.72 16.57
C VAL A 102 4.86 0.41 15.99
N PHE A 103 4.41 -0.53 16.81
CA PHE A 103 3.78 -1.76 16.36
C PHE A 103 2.52 -1.47 15.54
N GLU A 104 1.63 -0.62 16.05
CA GLU A 104 0.38 -0.24 15.40
C GLU A 104 0.63 0.45 14.06
N SER A 105 1.58 1.40 14.02
CA SER A 105 1.96 2.11 12.80
C SER A 105 2.58 1.19 11.75
N LEU A 106 3.51 0.31 12.15
CA LEU A 106 4.11 -0.67 11.24
C LEU A 106 3.07 -1.66 10.74
N SER A 107 2.21 -2.18 11.62
CA SER A 107 1.11 -3.06 11.25
C SER A 107 0.15 -2.41 10.25
N GLY A 108 -0.15 -1.13 10.44
CA GLY A 108 -0.93 -0.34 9.49
C GLY A 108 -0.23 -0.23 8.14
N LEU A 109 1.00 0.31 8.11
CA LEU A 109 1.74 0.54 6.88
C LEU A 109 2.07 -0.74 6.11
N THR A 110 2.35 -1.84 6.80
CA THR A 110 2.62 -3.12 6.12
C THR A 110 1.35 -3.90 5.79
N THR A 111 0.17 -3.30 6.02
CA THR A 111 -1.15 -3.93 5.82
C THR A 111 -1.30 -5.27 6.56
N THR A 112 -0.63 -5.43 7.70
CA THR A 112 -0.67 -6.66 8.51
C THR A 112 -1.99 -6.79 9.27
N GLY A 113 -2.56 -5.67 9.76
CA GLY A 113 -3.84 -5.64 10.46
C GLY A 113 -3.82 -6.12 11.90
N ALA A 114 -2.66 -6.48 12.45
CA ALA A 114 -2.54 -6.79 13.87
C ALA A 114 -2.62 -5.50 14.69
N THR A 115 -3.43 -5.49 15.77
CA THR A 115 -3.64 -4.32 16.62
C THR A 115 -3.41 -4.66 18.09
N VAL A 116 -2.85 -3.70 18.81
CA VAL A 116 -2.72 -3.73 20.28
C VAL A 116 -3.73 -2.80 20.96
N ILE A 117 -4.46 -2.01 20.17
CA ILE A 117 -5.45 -1.06 20.67
C ILE A 117 -6.75 -1.82 21.00
N GLN A 118 -7.30 -1.53 22.15
CA GLN A 118 -8.61 -1.99 22.60
C GLN A 118 -9.49 -0.76 22.89
N GLY A 119 -10.80 -0.92 22.82
CA GLY A 119 -11.76 0.19 23.03
C GLY A 119 -11.77 1.16 21.84
N LEU A 120 -11.74 0.65 20.61
CA LEU A 120 -11.75 1.46 19.39
C LEU A 120 -12.96 2.38 19.32
N ASP A 121 -14.11 1.93 19.84
CA ASP A 121 -15.35 2.69 19.81
C ASP A 121 -15.30 3.98 20.65
N GLU A 122 -14.33 4.11 21.56
CA GLU A 122 -14.11 5.28 22.42
C GLU A 122 -13.05 6.24 21.87
N LEU A 123 -12.30 5.83 20.84
CA LEU A 123 -11.21 6.63 20.27
C LEU A 123 -11.73 7.77 19.38
N PRO A 124 -10.93 8.86 19.26
CA PRO A 124 -11.23 9.93 18.30
C PRO A 124 -11.37 9.38 16.87
N LYS A 125 -12.37 9.88 16.15
CA LYS A 125 -12.57 9.49 14.74
C LYS A 125 -11.36 9.78 13.85
N SER A 126 -10.63 10.84 14.13
CA SER A 126 -9.39 11.17 13.42
C SER A 126 -8.29 10.11 13.61
N VAL A 127 -8.18 9.52 14.81
CA VAL A 127 -7.23 8.42 15.10
C VAL A 127 -7.66 7.15 14.38
N LEU A 128 -8.95 6.80 14.44
CA LEU A 128 -9.50 5.65 13.73
C LEU A 128 -9.28 5.79 12.22
N PHE A 129 -9.59 6.98 11.67
CA PHE A 129 -9.33 7.29 10.26
C PHE A 129 -7.85 7.15 9.90
N TYR A 130 -6.95 7.67 10.74
CA TYR A 130 -5.51 7.61 10.51
C TYR A 130 -4.98 6.17 10.43
N ARG A 131 -5.45 5.28 11.30
CA ARG A 131 -5.11 3.85 11.26
C ARG A 131 -5.49 3.23 9.92
N GLN A 132 -6.70 3.48 9.43
CA GLN A 132 -7.19 3.03 8.14
C GLN A 132 -6.38 3.64 6.98
N GLN A 133 -6.06 4.93 7.08
CA GLN A 133 -5.25 5.64 6.12
C GLN A 133 -3.83 5.07 6.02
N LEU A 134 -3.22 4.64 7.13
CA LEU A 134 -1.92 3.97 7.12
C LEU A 134 -1.97 2.68 6.28
N GLN A 135 -3.02 1.87 6.43
CA GLN A 135 -3.20 0.67 5.60
C GLN A 135 -3.40 1.00 4.12
N TRP A 136 -4.21 2.02 3.85
CA TRP A 136 -4.45 2.47 2.48
C TRP A 136 -3.16 2.98 1.80
N LEU A 137 -2.35 3.76 2.53
CA LEU A 137 -1.03 4.20 2.06
C LEU A 137 -0.06 3.04 1.91
N GLY A 138 -0.10 2.07 2.81
CA GLY A 138 0.71 0.85 2.75
C GLY A 138 0.38 0.00 1.53
N GLY A 139 -0.90 -0.23 1.26
CA GLY A 139 -1.36 -0.95 0.05
C GLY A 139 -0.94 -0.26 -1.25
N MET A 140 -0.82 1.09 -1.22
CA MET A 140 -0.24 1.88 -2.31
C MET A 140 1.28 2.01 -2.26
N GLY A 141 1.96 1.50 -1.24
CA GLY A 141 3.37 1.75 -0.96
C GLY A 141 4.27 1.59 -2.17
N ILE A 142 4.09 0.52 -2.93
CA ILE A 142 4.82 0.27 -4.18
C ILE A 142 4.52 1.36 -5.22
N ILE A 143 3.27 1.77 -5.37
CA ILE A 143 2.84 2.77 -6.36
C ILE A 143 3.37 4.14 -6.00
N VAL A 144 3.28 4.52 -4.72
CA VAL A 144 3.82 5.79 -4.20
C VAL A 144 5.33 5.83 -4.33
N LEU A 145 6.01 4.74 -3.99
CA LEU A 145 7.45 4.62 -4.14
C LEU A 145 7.86 4.74 -5.63
N ALA A 146 7.12 4.09 -6.52
CA ALA A 146 7.36 4.19 -7.95
C ALA A 146 7.14 5.63 -8.46
N LEU A 147 6.04 6.29 -8.13
CA LEU A 147 5.74 7.65 -8.59
C LEU A 147 6.66 8.72 -8.00
N ALA A 148 7.01 8.62 -6.70
CA ALA A 148 7.83 9.60 -6.02
C ALA A 148 9.31 9.43 -6.31
N VAL A 149 9.77 8.19 -6.46
CA VAL A 149 11.19 7.86 -6.51
C VAL A 149 11.70 7.59 -7.92
N LEU A 150 10.90 6.94 -8.78
CA LEU A 150 11.31 6.59 -10.15
C LEU A 150 11.72 7.79 -11.02
N PRO A 151 10.98 8.92 -11.03
CA PRO A 151 11.41 10.10 -11.80
C PRO A 151 12.75 10.67 -11.33
N MET A 152 13.11 10.43 -10.05
CA MET A 152 14.37 10.90 -9.46
C MET A 152 15.55 9.95 -9.74
N LEU A 153 15.27 8.70 -10.11
CA LEU A 153 16.26 7.62 -10.21
C LEU A 153 16.73 7.34 -11.65
N GLY A 154 16.09 7.89 -12.67
CA GLY A 154 16.43 7.58 -14.06
C GLY A 154 16.42 6.05 -14.31
N VAL A 155 17.51 5.50 -14.88
CA VAL A 155 17.61 4.06 -15.20
C VAL A 155 17.60 3.16 -13.95
N GLY A 156 17.98 3.70 -12.78
CA GLY A 156 18.01 2.94 -11.50
C GLY A 156 16.63 2.64 -10.91
N GLY A 157 15.59 3.37 -11.28
CA GLY A 157 14.24 3.20 -10.76
C GLY A 157 13.59 1.85 -11.08
N MET A 158 13.98 1.22 -12.18
CA MET A 158 13.54 -0.13 -12.56
C MET A 158 13.94 -1.19 -11.52
N GLN A 159 15.06 -1.01 -10.85
CA GLN A 159 15.60 -1.93 -9.85
C GLN A 159 14.77 -1.88 -8.54
N LEU A 160 14.28 -0.71 -8.18
CA LEU A 160 13.45 -0.51 -7.00
C LEU A 160 12.07 -1.17 -7.19
N PHE A 161 11.46 -0.99 -8.36
CA PHE A 161 10.19 -1.63 -8.72
C PHE A 161 10.30 -3.16 -8.69
N ARG A 162 11.42 -3.73 -9.18
CA ARG A 162 11.68 -5.18 -9.13
C ARG A 162 11.86 -5.72 -7.71
N ALA A 163 12.37 -4.91 -6.78
CA ALA A 163 12.56 -5.32 -5.39
C ALA A 163 11.24 -5.50 -4.64
N GLU A 164 10.20 -4.74 -5.02
CA GLU A 164 8.91 -4.72 -4.34
C GLU A 164 7.81 -5.54 -5.04
N THR A 165 7.96 -5.84 -6.34
CA THR A 165 6.95 -6.63 -7.07
C THR A 165 7.11 -8.11 -6.77
N SER A 166 6.22 -8.65 -5.97
CA SER A 166 6.11 -10.10 -5.73
C SER A 166 5.37 -10.73 -6.92
N GLY A 167 6.01 -11.65 -7.65
CA GLY A 167 5.35 -12.42 -8.70
C GLY A 167 6.26 -12.90 -9.83
N PRO A 168 5.86 -13.94 -10.56
CA PRO A 168 6.65 -14.59 -11.62
C PRO A 168 6.82 -13.75 -12.89
N ILE A 169 6.04 -12.66 -13.08
CA ILE A 169 6.09 -11.80 -14.27
C ILE A 169 7.19 -10.72 -14.13
N LYS A 170 8.40 -11.12 -13.72
CA LYS A 170 9.53 -10.19 -13.55
C LYS A 170 10.21 -9.77 -14.85
N ASP A 171 9.96 -10.46 -15.95
CA ASP A 171 10.75 -10.32 -17.18
C ASP A 171 10.01 -9.76 -18.41
N SER A 172 8.72 -9.46 -18.33
CA SER A 172 8.08 -8.76 -19.44
C SER A 172 8.58 -7.32 -19.51
N LYS A 173 9.17 -6.97 -20.63
CA LYS A 173 9.73 -5.66 -21.01
C LYS A 173 8.77 -4.49 -20.68
N ILE A 174 8.72 -4.06 -19.45
CA ILE A 174 8.06 -2.82 -19.02
C ILE A 174 9.08 -1.71 -19.20
N THR A 175 9.36 -1.38 -20.44
CA THR A 175 10.16 -0.24 -20.85
C THR A 175 9.23 0.97 -21.03
N PRO A 176 9.69 2.10 -21.30
CA PRO A 176 9.83 3.43 -20.72
C PRO A 176 8.56 4.06 -20.10
N ARG A 177 7.53 3.28 -19.81
CA ARG A 177 6.20 3.74 -19.31
C ARG A 177 5.93 3.46 -17.82
N ILE A 178 6.98 3.27 -17.00
CA ILE A 178 6.78 2.94 -15.57
C ILE A 178 5.91 3.98 -14.86
N ALA A 179 6.11 5.27 -15.16
CA ALA A 179 5.30 6.33 -14.60
C ALA A 179 3.83 6.29 -15.09
N GLU A 180 3.58 5.89 -16.33
CA GLU A 180 2.21 5.71 -16.87
C GLU A 180 1.54 4.49 -16.24
N THR A 181 2.27 3.39 -16.11
CA THR A 181 1.78 2.18 -15.42
C THR A 181 1.46 2.46 -13.96
N ALA A 182 2.35 3.16 -13.24
CA ALA A 182 2.11 3.54 -11.85
C ALA A 182 0.90 4.46 -11.69
N LYS A 183 0.69 5.42 -12.62
CA LYS A 183 -0.54 6.24 -12.64
C LYS A 183 -1.79 5.41 -12.87
N ALA A 184 -1.75 4.48 -13.81
CA ALA A 184 -2.88 3.61 -14.10
C ALA A 184 -3.25 2.74 -12.89
N LEU A 185 -2.25 2.15 -12.22
CA LEU A 185 -2.44 1.38 -10.99
C LEU A 185 -3.02 2.25 -9.88
N TRP A 186 -2.55 3.50 -9.75
CA TRP A 186 -3.09 4.44 -8.77
C TRP A 186 -4.56 4.77 -9.01
N TYR A 187 -4.94 5.05 -10.28
CA TYR A 187 -6.34 5.30 -10.61
C TYR A 187 -7.22 4.08 -10.40
N LEU A 188 -6.73 2.87 -10.70
CA LEU A 188 -7.44 1.63 -10.43
C LEU A 188 -7.67 1.45 -8.92
N TYR A 189 -6.61 1.62 -8.11
CA TYR A 189 -6.69 1.52 -6.66
C TYR A 189 -7.67 2.52 -6.06
N LEU A 190 -7.59 3.78 -6.51
CA LEU A 190 -8.53 4.82 -6.09
C LEU A 190 -9.97 4.49 -6.54
N GLY A 191 -10.15 4.03 -7.77
CA GLY A 191 -11.46 3.63 -8.29
C GLY A 191 -12.08 2.49 -7.50
N LEU A 192 -11.30 1.45 -7.15
CA LEU A 192 -11.75 0.36 -6.29
C LEU A 192 -12.10 0.86 -4.88
N THR A 193 -11.31 1.78 -4.33
CA THR A 193 -11.59 2.38 -3.00
C THR A 193 -12.91 3.13 -3.01
N VAL A 194 -13.15 3.98 -4.02
CA VAL A 194 -14.41 4.74 -4.14
C VAL A 194 -15.59 3.79 -4.36
N ALA A 195 -15.45 2.79 -5.22
CA ALA A 195 -16.50 1.80 -5.46
C ALA A 195 -16.84 1.00 -4.20
N CYS A 196 -15.81 0.60 -3.43
CA CYS A 196 -15.99 -0.10 -2.15
C CYS A 196 -16.69 0.78 -1.11
N ALA A 197 -16.27 2.04 -0.97
CA ALA A 197 -16.91 2.98 -0.05
C ALA A 197 -18.38 3.21 -0.40
N LEU A 198 -18.70 3.38 -1.69
CA LEU A 198 -20.08 3.53 -2.16
C LEU A 198 -20.91 2.26 -1.89
N ALA A 199 -20.34 1.08 -2.13
CA ALA A 199 -21.02 -0.19 -1.86
C ALA A 199 -21.34 -0.35 -0.35
N TYR A 200 -20.40 -0.03 0.53
CA TYR A 200 -20.61 -0.06 1.97
C TYR A 200 -21.67 0.94 2.42
N TRP A 201 -21.60 2.16 1.91
CA TRP A 201 -22.60 3.20 2.23
C TRP A 201 -24.01 2.80 1.77
N LEU A 202 -24.16 2.27 0.56
CA LEU A 202 -25.44 1.77 0.05
C LEU A 202 -25.95 0.54 0.81
N ALA A 203 -25.07 -0.26 1.39
CA ALA A 203 -25.43 -1.38 2.26
C ALA A 203 -25.84 -0.96 3.68
N GLY A 204 -25.73 0.34 4.02
CA GLY A 204 -26.21 0.90 5.28
C GLY A 204 -25.11 1.27 6.29
N MET A 205 -23.82 1.24 5.93
CA MET A 205 -22.77 1.83 6.76
C MET A 205 -22.92 3.35 6.84
N ASP A 206 -22.55 3.93 7.98
CA ASP A 206 -22.32 5.39 8.08
C ASP A 206 -21.21 5.81 7.11
N LEU A 207 -21.27 7.06 6.63
CA LEU A 207 -20.31 7.56 5.64
C LEU A 207 -18.88 7.49 6.13
N PHE A 208 -18.64 7.77 7.41
CA PHE A 208 -17.29 7.66 8.00
C PHE A 208 -16.77 6.23 7.95
N ASP A 209 -17.59 5.28 8.41
CA ASP A 209 -17.21 3.87 8.43
C ASP A 209 -17.07 3.30 7.03
N ALA A 210 -17.92 3.68 6.09
CA ALA A 210 -17.84 3.26 4.71
C ALA A 210 -16.52 3.68 4.05
N ILE A 211 -16.07 4.93 4.28
CA ILE A 211 -14.78 5.43 3.78
C ILE A 211 -13.62 4.71 4.50
N ALA A 212 -13.66 4.67 5.83
CA ALA A 212 -12.60 4.07 6.62
C ALA A 212 -12.41 2.58 6.29
N HIS A 213 -13.48 1.78 6.29
CA HIS A 213 -13.41 0.36 5.95
C HIS A 213 -13.06 0.11 4.48
N SER A 214 -13.40 1.01 3.55
CA SER A 214 -12.95 0.86 2.16
C SER A 214 -11.43 0.91 2.05
N PHE A 215 -10.75 1.71 2.88
CA PHE A 215 -9.29 1.80 2.93
C PHE A 215 -8.66 0.48 3.35
N SER A 216 -9.15 -0.11 4.45
CA SER A 216 -8.63 -1.40 4.93
C SER A 216 -9.03 -2.59 4.05
N THR A 217 -10.21 -2.55 3.44
CA THR A 217 -10.69 -3.62 2.55
C THR A 217 -9.88 -3.69 1.26
N VAL A 218 -9.69 -2.55 0.57
CA VAL A 218 -8.96 -2.51 -0.70
C VAL A 218 -7.46 -2.72 -0.51
N SER A 219 -6.90 -2.32 0.63
CA SER A 219 -5.52 -2.65 1.00
C SER A 219 -5.33 -4.07 1.55
N ILE A 220 -6.43 -4.81 1.76
CA ILE A 220 -6.44 -6.13 2.41
C ILE A 220 -5.77 -6.07 3.80
N GLY A 221 -5.96 -4.93 4.50
CA GLY A 221 -5.24 -4.60 5.71
C GLY A 221 -5.86 -5.14 7.01
N GLY A 222 -7.19 -5.15 7.10
CA GLY A 222 -7.94 -5.76 8.20
C GLY A 222 -8.16 -4.88 9.44
N PHE A 223 -7.67 -3.63 9.49
CA PHE A 223 -8.06 -2.71 10.56
C PHE A 223 -9.54 -2.33 10.46
N SER A 224 -10.16 -2.08 11.61
CA SER A 224 -11.53 -1.60 11.73
C SER A 224 -11.60 -0.35 12.60
N THR A 225 -12.71 0.35 12.52
CA THR A 225 -13.09 1.46 13.40
C THR A 225 -13.81 0.97 14.66
N HIS A 226 -14.15 -0.33 14.74
CA HIS A 226 -14.86 -0.98 15.83
C HIS A 226 -14.13 -2.21 16.36
N ASP A 227 -14.24 -2.48 17.67
CA ASP A 227 -13.61 -3.65 18.28
C ASP A 227 -14.16 -4.98 17.73
N ALA A 228 -15.46 -5.02 17.38
CA ALA A 228 -16.09 -6.18 16.75
C ALA A 228 -15.79 -6.31 15.24
N SER A 229 -14.94 -5.42 14.67
CA SER A 229 -14.61 -5.41 13.24
C SER A 229 -15.86 -5.34 12.34
N ILE A 230 -15.87 -6.00 11.20
CA ILE A 230 -17.02 -6.05 10.27
C ILE A 230 -18.28 -6.64 10.95
N GLY A 231 -18.11 -7.52 11.95
CA GLY A 231 -19.20 -8.08 12.73
C GLY A 231 -20.02 -7.04 13.51
N TYR A 232 -19.49 -5.84 13.76
CA TYR A 232 -20.21 -4.73 14.38
C TYR A 232 -21.50 -4.37 13.62
N PHE A 233 -21.49 -4.44 12.31
CA PHE A 233 -22.62 -4.02 11.47
C PHE A 233 -23.75 -5.05 11.39
N ASP A 234 -23.52 -6.30 11.81
CA ASP A 234 -24.48 -7.40 11.79
C ASP A 234 -25.32 -7.45 10.50
N ASN A 235 -24.65 -7.28 9.35
CA ASN A 235 -25.27 -7.20 8.03
C ASN A 235 -24.56 -8.07 7.00
N PRO A 236 -25.18 -9.17 6.54
CA PRO A 236 -24.57 -10.08 5.55
C PRO A 236 -24.19 -9.42 4.22
N ALA A 237 -24.88 -8.32 3.84
CA ALA A 237 -24.53 -7.60 2.61
C ALA A 237 -23.18 -6.89 2.76
N ILE A 238 -22.89 -6.32 3.92
CA ILE A 238 -21.60 -5.68 4.23
C ILE A 238 -20.48 -6.72 4.22
N GLU A 239 -20.69 -7.89 4.84
CA GLU A 239 -19.74 -8.98 4.83
C GLU A 239 -19.44 -9.49 3.40
N LEU A 240 -20.48 -9.65 2.59
CA LEU A 240 -20.32 -10.07 1.19
C LEU A 240 -19.55 -9.03 0.36
N ILE A 241 -19.82 -7.74 0.56
CA ILE A 241 -19.07 -6.65 -0.09
C ILE A 241 -17.59 -6.73 0.30
N ALA A 242 -17.29 -6.91 1.60
CA ALA A 242 -15.92 -7.08 2.08
C ALA A 242 -15.21 -8.24 1.37
N ILE A 243 -15.84 -9.42 1.34
CA ILE A 243 -15.29 -10.63 0.69
C ILE A 243 -15.01 -10.37 -0.80
N CYS A 244 -15.99 -9.78 -1.52
CA CYS A 244 -15.84 -9.50 -2.95
C CYS A 244 -14.68 -8.52 -3.22
N PHE A 245 -14.61 -7.41 -2.49
CA PHE A 245 -13.55 -6.42 -2.71
C PHE A 245 -12.17 -6.91 -2.26
N ILE A 246 -12.06 -7.69 -1.18
CA ILE A 246 -10.82 -8.37 -0.78
C ILE A 246 -10.36 -9.33 -1.88
N ALA A 247 -11.27 -10.16 -2.41
CA ALA A 247 -10.96 -11.08 -3.50
C ALA A 247 -10.48 -10.35 -4.76
N ILE A 248 -11.18 -9.27 -5.17
CA ILE A 248 -10.78 -8.44 -6.32
C ILE A 248 -9.41 -7.80 -6.09
N SER A 249 -9.18 -7.24 -4.90
CA SER A 249 -7.91 -6.58 -4.56
C SER A 249 -6.75 -7.57 -4.42
N GLY A 250 -7.02 -8.83 -4.09
CA GLY A 250 -6.03 -9.91 -4.06
C GLY A 250 -5.55 -10.36 -5.43
N ILE A 251 -6.31 -10.07 -6.49
CA ILE A 251 -5.87 -10.33 -7.86
C ILE A 251 -4.79 -9.31 -8.24
N SER A 252 -3.71 -9.76 -8.86
CA SER A 252 -2.64 -8.87 -9.30
C SER A 252 -3.19 -7.70 -10.12
N PHE A 253 -2.91 -6.47 -9.70
CA PHE A 253 -3.36 -5.26 -10.39
C PHE A 253 -2.95 -5.20 -11.87
N THR A 254 -1.87 -5.85 -12.24
CA THR A 254 -1.42 -5.95 -13.63
C THR A 254 -2.40 -6.77 -14.50
N LEU A 255 -3.11 -7.73 -13.91
CA LEU A 255 -4.11 -8.53 -14.62
C LEU A 255 -5.40 -7.75 -14.90
N HIS A 256 -5.75 -6.78 -14.05
CA HIS A 256 -6.92 -5.91 -14.27
C HIS A 256 -6.77 -5.00 -15.51
N TRP A 257 -5.52 -4.77 -15.97
CA TRP A 257 -5.25 -3.96 -17.17
C TRP A 257 -5.27 -4.79 -18.46
N TYR A 258 -5.09 -6.11 -18.33
CA TYR A 258 -5.21 -7.04 -19.46
C TYR A 258 -6.67 -7.44 -19.59
N ASP A 259 -7.28 -7.09 -20.72
CA ASP A 259 -8.62 -7.40 -21.22
C ASP A 259 -9.46 -8.31 -20.28
N PRO A 260 -10.52 -7.80 -19.62
CA PRO A 260 -11.33 -8.60 -18.67
C PRO A 260 -11.95 -9.85 -19.30
N PHE A 261 -12.09 -9.89 -20.64
CA PHE A 261 -12.58 -11.08 -21.37
C PHE A 261 -11.55 -12.21 -21.54
N LYS A 262 -10.26 -11.95 -21.24
CA LYS A 262 -9.21 -12.98 -21.24
C LYS A 262 -8.96 -13.61 -19.87
N LEU A 263 -9.58 -13.08 -18.81
CA LEU A 263 -9.41 -13.59 -17.43
C LEU A 263 -9.81 -15.06 -17.29
N ASP A 264 -10.86 -15.51 -18.00
CA ASP A 264 -11.35 -16.88 -17.90
C ASP A 264 -10.34 -17.95 -18.38
N ARG A 265 -9.42 -17.57 -19.25
CA ARG A 265 -8.44 -18.50 -19.80
C ARG A 265 -7.12 -18.51 -19.02
N PHE A 266 -6.66 -17.35 -18.54
CA PHE A 266 -5.40 -17.23 -17.81
C PHE A 266 -5.51 -17.61 -16.33
N GLY A 267 -6.64 -17.35 -15.68
CA GLY A 267 -6.85 -17.70 -14.28
C GLY A 267 -6.84 -19.22 -14.04
N CYS A 268 -7.51 -19.97 -14.91
CA CYS A 268 -7.54 -21.45 -14.83
C CYS A 268 -6.19 -22.08 -15.21
N GLU A 269 -5.52 -21.59 -16.27
CA GLU A 269 -4.23 -22.14 -16.67
C GLU A 269 -3.13 -21.84 -15.64
N TYR A 270 -3.19 -20.70 -14.96
CA TYR A 270 -2.23 -20.37 -13.91
C TYR A 270 -2.41 -21.22 -12.65
N PHE A 271 -3.64 -21.47 -12.24
CA PHE A 271 -3.95 -22.36 -11.12
C PHE A 271 -3.54 -23.80 -11.42
N LEU A 272 -3.79 -24.28 -12.63
CA LEU A 272 -3.40 -25.62 -13.07
C LEU A 272 -1.87 -25.76 -13.21
N ALA A 273 -1.16 -24.72 -13.68
CA ALA A 273 0.30 -24.75 -13.79
C ALA A 273 1.01 -24.74 -12.41
N VAL A 274 0.45 -24.01 -11.42
CA VAL A 274 0.98 -24.01 -10.04
C VAL A 274 0.74 -25.37 -9.37
N ASP A 275 -0.43 -25.98 -9.60
CA ASP A 275 -0.74 -27.32 -9.08
C ASP A 275 0.13 -28.42 -9.73
N GLU A 276 0.45 -28.27 -11.02
CA GLU A 276 1.30 -29.21 -11.75
C GLU A 276 2.77 -29.11 -11.31
N GLU A 277 3.26 -27.89 -11.04
CA GLU A 277 4.60 -27.65 -10.50
C GLU A 277 4.75 -28.19 -9.07
N ALA A 278 3.76 -27.93 -8.20
CA ALA A 278 3.71 -28.46 -6.84
C ALA A 278 3.62 -30.00 -6.82
N THR A 279 2.89 -30.60 -7.75
CA THR A 279 2.74 -32.05 -7.87
C THR A 279 4.03 -32.70 -8.41
N ASN A 280 4.74 -32.02 -9.30
CA ASN A 280 6.01 -32.51 -9.85
C ASN A 280 7.16 -32.41 -8.81
N GLU A 281 7.21 -31.36 -8.00
CA GLU A 281 8.12 -31.26 -6.85
C GLU A 281 7.87 -32.36 -5.82
N ALA A 282 6.59 -32.63 -5.50
CA ALA A 282 6.22 -33.70 -4.57
C ALA A 282 6.58 -35.10 -5.08
N GLN A 283 6.69 -35.27 -6.40
CA GLN A 283 7.09 -36.54 -7.05
C GLN A 283 8.60 -36.65 -7.34
N GLY A 284 9.41 -35.66 -6.95
CA GLY A 284 10.87 -35.66 -7.16
C GLY A 284 11.27 -35.58 -8.64
N LYS A 285 10.37 -35.11 -9.51
CA LYS A 285 10.68 -34.85 -10.91
C LYS A 285 11.31 -33.47 -11.03
N GLN A 286 12.32 -33.35 -11.93
CA GLN A 286 12.95 -32.05 -12.19
C GLN A 286 11.88 -31.01 -12.60
N PRO A 287 12.03 -29.75 -12.14
CA PRO A 287 11.12 -28.69 -12.55
C PRO A 287 11.11 -28.62 -14.07
N VAL A 288 9.92 -28.54 -14.65
CA VAL A 288 9.74 -28.33 -16.08
C VAL A 288 10.26 -26.93 -16.41
N SER A 289 11.57 -26.83 -16.60
CA SER A 289 12.28 -25.60 -17.00
C SER A 289 11.99 -25.20 -18.46
N SER A 290 10.86 -25.64 -18.97
CA SER A 290 10.35 -25.30 -20.29
C SER A 290 8.90 -24.87 -20.24
N LEU A 291 8.58 -23.84 -19.44
CA LEU A 291 7.69 -22.82 -19.96
C LEU A 291 8.46 -22.19 -21.12
N LYS A 292 8.60 -22.96 -22.21
CA LYS A 292 8.87 -22.39 -23.52
C LYS A 292 7.91 -21.24 -23.63
N THR A 293 8.46 -20.03 -23.65
CA THR A 293 7.91 -18.87 -24.30
C THR A 293 6.81 -19.36 -25.24
N ILE A 294 5.54 -19.18 -24.88
CA ILE A 294 4.48 -19.23 -25.87
C ILE A 294 4.85 -18.05 -26.74
N ASP A 295 5.53 -18.39 -27.82
CA ASP A 295 5.99 -17.44 -28.81
C ASP A 295 4.76 -16.66 -29.24
N ALA A 296 4.83 -15.34 -29.05
CA ALA A 296 3.93 -14.36 -29.62
C ALA A 296 3.94 -14.40 -31.17
N VAL A 297 4.55 -15.40 -31.76
CA VAL A 297 4.77 -15.61 -33.21
C VAL A 297 3.65 -16.41 -33.86
N THR A 298 2.77 -17.07 -33.10
CA THR A 298 1.69 -17.88 -33.70
C THR A 298 0.36 -17.15 -33.86
N MET A 299 0.27 -15.84 -33.57
CA MET A 299 -0.94 -15.06 -33.81
C MET A 299 -0.90 -14.19 -35.09
N GLU A 300 0.09 -14.37 -35.95
CA GLU A 300 0.20 -13.58 -37.19
C GLU A 300 0.13 -14.48 -38.45
N LYS A 301 -0.72 -15.49 -38.48
CA LYS A 301 -1.10 -16.17 -39.71
C LYS A 301 -2.48 -16.82 -39.53
N ASP A 302 -3.52 -16.08 -39.90
CA ASP A 302 -4.53 -16.57 -40.82
C ASP A 302 -5.42 -15.41 -41.28
N PRO A 303 -5.86 -15.46 -42.56
CA PRO A 303 -6.23 -14.32 -43.41
C PRO A 303 -7.57 -13.67 -43.06
#